data_8955bc80025763e6287d5764e17ab812
#
_entry.id   8955bc80025763e6287d5764e17ab812
#
_cell.length_a   1.000
_cell.length_b   1.000
_cell.length_c   1.000
_cell.angle_alpha   90.00
_cell.angle_beta   90.00
_cell.angle_gamma   90.00
#
_symmetry.space_group_name_H-M   'P 1'
#
loop_
_entity.id
_entity.type
_entity.pdbx_description
1 polymer ?
#
loop_
_entity_poly.entity_id
_entity_poly.type
_entity_poly.pdbx_seq_one_letter_code
_entity_poly.pdbx_strand_id
1 'polypeptide(L)'
;MAGKEWEGRLCLRTSKKVYNQSLTATLIETHGAEKTEEILKGWVRNLSTDVFSDDTALLEAINAGQCDVGIVNTYYYGRLHQQKPDLKVKLFWPNQADRGVHINLSGIGLTKHAPHPEAAKKLVEWMTTPEAQNIFADVNQEFPANPKVEPSKEVAAWGKFKADTLPVEVAGKRQAEAIRMMDRAGWN
;
A
#
# COMPACT_ATOMS: atom_id res chain seq x y z
N MET A 1 -7.59 -5.28 -13.31
CA MET A 1 -8.27 -3.96 -13.29
C MET A 1 -7.97 -3.09 -14.54
N ALA A 2 -7.11 -3.53 -15.46
CA ALA A 2 -6.83 -2.80 -16.70
C ALA A 2 -7.77 -3.16 -17.88
N GLY A 3 -8.55 -4.24 -17.76
CA GLY A 3 -9.50 -4.70 -18.78
C GLY A 3 -10.78 -3.86 -18.82
N LYS A 4 -11.53 -3.97 -19.90
CA LYS A 4 -12.79 -3.22 -20.13
C LYS A 4 -13.88 -3.51 -19.09
N GLU A 5 -13.87 -4.68 -18.49
CA GLU A 5 -14.81 -5.09 -17.46
C GLU A 5 -14.76 -4.21 -16.19
N TRP A 6 -13.71 -3.39 -16.07
CA TRP A 6 -13.50 -2.45 -14.95
C TRP A 6 -13.80 -0.99 -15.31
N GLU A 7 -14.29 -0.71 -16.52
CA GLU A 7 -14.57 0.66 -16.97
C GLU A 7 -15.57 1.35 -16.05
N GLY A 8 -15.19 2.53 -15.50
CA GLY A 8 -16.00 3.30 -14.56
C GLY A 8 -16.15 2.67 -13.17
N ARG A 9 -15.33 1.68 -12.80
CA ARG A 9 -15.47 0.91 -11.53
C ARG A 9 -14.28 1.03 -10.58
N LEU A 10 -13.20 1.68 -11.01
CA LEU A 10 -11.95 1.79 -10.26
C LEU A 10 -11.82 3.15 -9.56
N CYS A 11 -11.42 3.16 -8.32
CA CYS A 11 -10.96 4.33 -7.59
C CYS A 11 -9.47 4.22 -7.27
N LEU A 12 -8.72 5.28 -7.49
CA LEU A 12 -7.30 5.35 -7.19
C LEU A 12 -6.96 6.57 -6.33
N ARG A 13 -5.95 6.39 -5.52
CA ARG A 13 -5.22 7.45 -4.84
C ARG A 13 -4.28 8.15 -5.82
N THR A 14 -3.97 9.43 -5.61
CA THR A 14 -2.98 10.17 -6.42
C THR A 14 -1.63 9.43 -6.54
N SER A 15 -1.02 9.50 -7.72
CA SER A 15 0.32 8.97 -8.03
C SER A 15 1.44 9.56 -7.16
N LYS A 16 1.21 10.72 -6.53
CA LYS A 16 2.19 11.42 -5.69
C LYS A 16 2.53 10.68 -4.40
N LYS A 17 1.81 9.61 -4.06
CA LYS A 17 2.08 8.81 -2.87
C LYS A 17 3.15 7.76 -3.14
N VAL A 18 4.14 7.71 -2.24
CA VAL A 18 5.31 6.83 -2.35
C VAL A 18 4.93 5.35 -2.49
N TYR A 19 3.86 4.90 -1.84
CA TYR A 19 3.41 3.51 -1.95
C TYR A 19 2.81 3.17 -3.33
N ASN A 20 2.19 4.11 -4.03
CA ASN A 20 1.77 3.92 -5.43
C ASN A 20 2.97 3.88 -6.38
N GLN A 21 4.00 4.69 -6.08
CA GLN A 21 5.28 4.67 -6.82
C GLN A 21 5.99 3.33 -6.59
N SER A 22 6.02 2.83 -5.35
CA SER A 22 6.57 1.52 -5.00
C SER A 22 5.83 0.38 -5.73
N LEU A 23 4.50 0.39 -5.73
CA LEU A 23 3.69 -0.58 -6.48
C LEU A 23 4.02 -0.55 -7.97
N THR A 24 4.08 0.64 -8.57
CA THR A 24 4.41 0.81 -10.00
C THR A 24 5.82 0.30 -10.29
N ALA A 25 6.80 0.62 -9.44
CA ALA A 25 8.17 0.13 -9.56
C ALA A 25 8.23 -1.41 -9.51
N THR A 26 7.46 -2.02 -8.63
CA THR A 26 7.33 -3.49 -8.54
C THR A 26 6.70 -4.07 -9.81
N LEU A 27 5.69 -3.43 -10.38
CA LEU A 27 5.08 -3.87 -11.64
C LEU A 27 6.07 -3.77 -12.81
N ILE A 28 6.90 -2.72 -12.87
CA ILE A 28 7.96 -2.56 -13.89
C ILE A 28 8.95 -3.71 -13.78
N GLU A 29 9.39 -4.07 -12.58
CA GLU A 29 10.33 -5.18 -12.39
C GLU A 29 9.73 -6.52 -12.79
N THR A 30 8.45 -6.72 -12.46
CA THR A 30 7.78 -8.01 -12.68
C THR A 30 7.35 -8.23 -14.14
N HIS A 31 6.85 -7.18 -14.79
CA HIS A 31 6.20 -7.28 -16.11
C HIS A 31 6.95 -6.55 -17.23
N GLY A 32 8.00 -5.79 -16.89
CA GLY A 32 8.66 -4.89 -17.82
C GLY A 32 7.92 -3.56 -18.00
N ALA A 33 8.63 -2.57 -18.56
CA ALA A 33 8.15 -1.19 -18.66
C ALA A 33 6.92 -1.07 -19.58
N GLU A 34 6.96 -1.67 -20.76
CA GLU A 34 5.88 -1.59 -21.76
C GLU A 34 4.55 -2.12 -21.20
N LYS A 35 4.59 -3.34 -20.65
CA LYS A 35 3.39 -3.97 -20.09
C LYS A 35 2.84 -3.23 -18.88
N THR A 36 3.71 -2.69 -18.04
CA THR A 36 3.30 -1.88 -16.89
C THR A 36 2.63 -0.60 -17.35
N GLU A 37 3.16 0.10 -18.34
CA GLU A 37 2.55 1.32 -18.86
C GLU A 37 1.16 1.05 -19.46
N GLU A 38 0.96 -0.08 -20.16
CA GLU A 38 -0.36 -0.52 -20.61
C GLU A 38 -1.33 -0.74 -19.43
N ILE A 39 -0.86 -1.39 -18.35
CA ILE A 39 -1.66 -1.62 -17.15
C ILE A 39 -2.09 -0.29 -16.52
N LEU A 40 -1.17 0.65 -16.35
CA LEU A 40 -1.48 1.95 -15.76
C LEU A 40 -2.45 2.77 -16.61
N LYS A 41 -2.26 2.79 -17.94
CA LYS A 41 -3.21 3.43 -18.88
C LYS A 41 -4.59 2.78 -18.79
N GLY A 42 -4.64 1.46 -18.62
CA GLY A 42 -5.88 0.74 -18.38
C GLY A 42 -6.55 1.14 -17.06
N TRP A 43 -5.79 1.30 -15.99
CA TRP A 43 -6.33 1.76 -14.71
C TRP A 43 -6.89 3.17 -14.81
N VAL A 44 -6.15 4.11 -15.41
CA VAL A 44 -6.61 5.50 -15.59
C VAL A 44 -7.89 5.56 -16.42
N ARG A 45 -7.96 4.81 -17.52
CA ARG A 45 -9.17 4.73 -18.36
C ARG A 45 -10.38 4.22 -17.60
N ASN A 46 -10.17 3.31 -16.63
CA ASN A 46 -11.22 2.63 -15.89
C ASN A 46 -11.63 3.35 -14.60
N LEU A 47 -11.08 4.55 -14.35
CA LEU A 47 -11.48 5.37 -13.21
C LEU A 47 -12.96 5.74 -13.28
N SER A 48 -13.66 5.65 -12.16
CA SER A 48 -15.04 6.10 -12.00
C SER A 48 -15.12 7.59 -11.73
N THR A 49 -14.06 8.19 -11.20
CA THR A 49 -13.96 9.59 -10.82
C THR A 49 -12.49 10.03 -10.82
N ASP A 50 -12.22 11.31 -10.58
CA ASP A 50 -10.87 11.81 -10.37
C ASP A 50 -10.18 11.07 -9.22
N VAL A 51 -8.84 11.06 -9.22
CA VAL A 51 -8.05 10.43 -8.17
C VAL A 51 -8.24 11.11 -6.82
N PHE A 52 -8.24 10.33 -5.76
CA PHE A 52 -8.41 10.83 -4.40
C PHE A 52 -7.12 11.41 -3.82
N SER A 53 -7.25 12.44 -3.02
CA SER A 53 -6.14 13.00 -2.23
C SER A 53 -5.95 12.30 -0.88
N ASP A 54 -6.87 11.40 -0.49
CA ASP A 54 -6.90 10.69 0.80
C ASP A 54 -7.44 9.26 0.63
N ASP A 55 -6.81 8.29 1.31
CA ASP A 55 -7.18 6.87 1.20
C ASP A 55 -8.47 6.55 1.95
N THR A 56 -8.76 7.27 3.04
CA THR A 56 -10.02 7.11 3.77
C THR A 56 -11.18 7.57 2.91
N ALA A 57 -11.04 8.72 2.22
CA ALA A 57 -12.04 9.22 1.29
C ALA A 57 -12.26 8.24 0.12
N LEU A 58 -11.21 7.59 -0.38
CA LEU A 58 -11.32 6.53 -1.39
C LEU A 58 -12.13 5.33 -0.86
N LEU A 59 -11.85 4.87 0.35
CA LEU A 59 -12.61 3.77 0.99
C LEU A 59 -14.07 4.15 1.23
N GLU A 60 -14.35 5.39 1.61
CA GLU A 60 -15.71 5.89 1.77
C GLU A 60 -16.45 5.98 0.42
N ALA A 61 -15.76 6.33 -0.66
CA ALA A 61 -16.32 6.30 -2.02
C ALA A 61 -16.72 4.89 -2.44
N ILE A 62 -15.88 3.87 -2.17
CA ILE A 62 -16.24 2.46 -2.40
C ILE A 62 -17.45 2.08 -1.54
N ASN A 63 -17.45 2.44 -0.26
CA ASN A 63 -18.56 2.14 0.65
C ASN A 63 -19.89 2.77 0.21
N ALA A 64 -19.83 3.94 -0.43
CA ALA A 64 -20.96 4.64 -1.01
C ALA A 64 -21.38 4.12 -2.40
N GLY A 65 -20.63 3.18 -3.00
CA GLY A 65 -20.91 2.63 -4.33
C GLY A 65 -20.50 3.53 -5.49
N GLN A 66 -19.60 4.49 -5.29
CA GLN A 66 -19.08 5.32 -6.37
C GLN A 66 -18.08 4.56 -7.25
N CYS A 67 -17.45 3.55 -6.70
CA CYS A 67 -16.60 2.59 -7.39
C CYS A 67 -16.67 1.24 -6.69
N ASP A 68 -16.29 0.17 -7.40
CA ASP A 68 -16.37 -1.19 -6.87
C ASP A 68 -15.06 -1.68 -6.26
N VAL A 69 -13.94 -1.09 -6.68
CA VAL A 69 -12.60 -1.50 -6.26
C VAL A 69 -11.65 -0.30 -6.15
N GLY A 70 -10.69 -0.39 -5.25
CA GLY A 70 -9.62 0.59 -5.11
C GLY A 70 -8.34 -0.02 -4.58
N ILE A 71 -7.24 0.71 -4.72
CA ILE A 71 -5.92 0.34 -4.20
C ILE A 71 -5.58 1.27 -3.05
N VAL A 72 -5.40 0.69 -1.86
CA VAL A 72 -5.04 1.41 -0.63
C VAL A 72 -4.08 0.59 0.23
N ASN A 73 -3.40 1.22 1.17
CA ASN A 73 -2.74 0.47 2.23
C ASN A 73 -3.76 -0.05 3.25
N THR A 74 -3.56 -1.27 3.71
CA THR A 74 -4.50 -1.99 4.59
C THR A 74 -4.79 -1.28 5.91
N TYR A 75 -3.83 -0.55 6.46
CA TYR A 75 -4.02 0.16 7.73
C TYR A 75 -5.07 1.29 7.66
N TYR A 76 -5.30 1.89 6.48
CA TYR A 76 -6.42 2.83 6.32
C TYR A 76 -7.78 2.13 6.44
N TYR A 77 -7.88 0.94 5.84
CA TYR A 77 -9.08 0.11 6.00
C TYR A 77 -9.30 -0.26 7.47
N GLY A 78 -8.28 -0.76 8.16
CA GLY A 78 -8.39 -1.17 9.56
C GLY A 78 -8.86 -0.03 10.47
N ARG A 79 -8.24 1.15 10.33
CA ARG A 79 -8.65 2.34 11.10
C ARG A 79 -10.07 2.79 10.80
N LEU A 80 -10.47 2.76 9.53
CA LEU A 80 -11.84 3.13 9.15
C LEU A 80 -12.86 2.09 9.64
N HIS A 81 -12.55 0.79 9.54
CA HIS A 81 -13.41 -0.29 10.00
C HIS A 81 -13.62 -0.26 11.51
N GLN A 82 -12.60 0.10 12.30
CA GLN A 82 -12.76 0.34 13.74
C GLN A 82 -13.73 1.50 14.06
N GLN A 83 -13.73 2.55 13.25
CA GLN A 83 -14.61 3.69 13.40
C GLN A 83 -16.02 3.42 12.87
N LYS A 84 -16.14 2.58 11.84
CA LYS A 84 -17.39 2.22 11.14
C LYS A 84 -17.46 0.70 10.99
N PRO A 85 -17.91 -0.04 12.03
CA PRO A 85 -17.97 -1.51 12.00
C PRO A 85 -18.93 -2.07 10.94
N ASP A 86 -19.85 -1.27 10.44
CA ASP A 86 -20.80 -1.59 9.36
C ASP A 86 -20.26 -1.30 7.95
N LEU A 87 -18.95 -1.00 7.83
CA LEU A 87 -18.30 -0.75 6.55
C LEU A 87 -18.48 -1.96 5.60
N LYS A 88 -19.06 -1.71 4.43
CA LYS A 88 -19.34 -2.76 3.41
C LYS A 88 -18.12 -3.16 2.59
N VAL A 89 -17.04 -2.39 2.68
CA VAL A 89 -15.78 -2.66 1.98
C VAL A 89 -15.11 -3.89 2.58
N LYS A 90 -14.46 -4.69 1.72
CA LYS A 90 -13.69 -5.87 2.14
C LYS A 90 -12.31 -5.85 1.50
N LEU A 91 -11.32 -6.41 2.19
CA LEU A 91 -9.99 -6.61 1.63
C LEU A 91 -9.97 -7.76 0.64
N PHE A 92 -9.22 -7.59 -0.42
CA PHE A 92 -8.93 -8.62 -1.41
C PHE A 92 -7.40 -8.72 -1.60
N TRP A 93 -6.87 -9.93 -1.46
CA TRP A 93 -5.46 -10.21 -1.63
C TRP A 93 -5.18 -10.69 -3.06
N PRO A 94 -4.62 -9.84 -3.95
CA PRO A 94 -4.33 -10.24 -5.32
C PRO A 94 -3.14 -11.19 -5.41
N ASN A 95 -2.98 -11.86 -6.56
CA ASN A 95 -1.83 -12.66 -6.95
C ASN A 95 -1.52 -13.83 -6.00
N GLN A 96 -2.51 -14.38 -5.31
CA GLN A 96 -2.28 -15.45 -4.33
C GLN A 96 -1.90 -16.78 -4.97
N ALA A 97 -2.23 -16.98 -6.25
CA ALA A 97 -1.85 -18.17 -7.03
C ALA A 97 -0.43 -18.09 -7.60
N ASP A 98 0.18 -16.90 -7.63
CA ASP A 98 1.51 -16.70 -8.21
C ASP A 98 2.47 -15.98 -7.25
N ARG A 99 2.86 -14.73 -7.51
CA ARG A 99 3.90 -14.01 -6.76
C ARG A 99 3.47 -13.51 -5.38
N GLY A 100 2.19 -13.41 -5.10
CA GLY A 100 1.67 -12.80 -3.87
C GLY A 100 1.32 -11.31 -4.02
N VAL A 101 0.76 -10.74 -2.96
CA VAL A 101 0.38 -9.33 -2.91
C VAL A 101 1.58 -8.44 -2.65
N HIS A 102 1.65 -7.29 -3.36
CA HIS A 102 2.65 -6.26 -3.07
C HIS A 102 2.54 -5.79 -1.61
N ILE A 103 3.66 -5.78 -0.90
CA ILE A 103 3.76 -5.28 0.47
C ILE A 103 4.52 -3.95 0.47
N ASN A 104 4.10 -3.06 1.36
CA ASN A 104 4.78 -1.81 1.63
C ASN A 104 5.40 -1.88 3.03
N LEU A 105 6.61 -1.34 3.18
CA LEU A 105 7.36 -1.37 4.43
C LEU A 105 7.61 0.04 4.92
N SER A 106 7.42 0.25 6.24
CA SER A 106 7.93 1.44 6.92
C SER A 106 9.34 1.19 7.42
N GLY A 107 10.21 2.15 7.29
CA GLY A 107 11.60 2.05 7.72
C GLY A 107 12.01 3.22 8.61
N ILE A 108 13.03 2.99 9.41
CA ILE A 108 13.67 4.02 10.24
C ILE A 108 15.17 4.00 9.99
N GLY A 109 15.79 5.16 9.98
CA GLY A 109 17.23 5.30 9.81
C GLY A 109 17.82 6.43 10.62
N LEU A 110 19.08 6.27 10.99
CA LEU A 110 19.88 7.30 11.65
C LEU A 110 20.49 8.22 10.59
N THR A 111 20.25 9.53 10.72
CA THR A 111 20.85 10.50 9.78
C THR A 111 22.34 10.75 10.13
N LYS A 112 23.15 11.07 9.11
CA LYS A 112 24.60 11.33 9.26
C LYS A 112 24.92 12.41 10.29
N HIS A 113 24.06 13.41 10.43
CA HIS A 113 24.24 14.57 11.30
C HIS A 113 23.21 14.62 12.45
N ALA A 114 22.77 13.45 12.93
CA ALA A 114 21.89 13.38 14.07
C ALA A 114 22.54 14.05 15.29
N PRO A 115 21.87 15.00 15.98
CA PRO A 115 22.46 15.72 17.11
C PRO A 115 22.67 14.82 18.33
N HIS A 116 21.88 13.73 18.46
CA HIS A 116 21.95 12.77 19.56
C HIS A 116 21.97 11.33 19.03
N PRO A 117 23.07 10.91 18.36
CA PRO A 117 23.11 9.62 17.64
C PRO A 117 22.89 8.41 18.56
N GLU A 118 23.44 8.42 19.78
CA GLU A 118 23.28 7.30 20.71
C GLU A 118 21.84 7.18 21.24
N ALA A 119 21.15 8.29 21.47
CA ALA A 119 19.74 8.26 21.84
C ALA A 119 18.87 7.79 20.68
N ALA A 120 19.13 8.25 19.47
CA ALA A 120 18.43 7.82 18.28
C ALA A 120 18.62 6.32 18.02
N LYS A 121 19.84 5.79 18.20
CA LYS A 121 20.14 4.36 18.07
C LYS A 121 19.34 3.52 19.06
N LYS A 122 19.28 3.93 20.34
CA LYS A 122 18.46 3.27 21.36
C LYS A 122 16.97 3.28 20.98
N LEU A 123 16.46 4.39 20.39
CA LEU A 123 15.08 4.45 19.90
C LEU A 123 14.85 3.46 18.77
N VAL A 124 15.76 3.37 17.78
CA VAL A 124 15.66 2.40 16.67
C VAL A 124 15.64 0.97 17.22
N GLU A 125 16.51 0.65 18.17
CA GLU A 125 16.56 -0.67 18.82
C GLU A 125 15.25 -0.96 19.57
N TRP A 126 14.76 0.00 20.35
CA TRP A 126 13.47 -0.16 21.06
C TRP A 126 12.30 -0.36 20.10
N MET A 127 12.24 0.34 18.95
CA MET A 127 11.17 0.19 17.96
C MET A 127 11.08 -1.23 17.37
N THR A 128 12.12 -2.04 17.48
CA THR A 128 12.10 -3.44 17.04
C THR A 128 11.64 -4.42 18.14
N THR A 129 11.49 -3.95 19.36
CA THR A 129 11.05 -4.79 20.50
C THR A 129 9.59 -5.19 20.39
N PRO A 130 9.18 -6.31 21.01
CA PRO A 130 7.76 -6.70 21.06
C PRO A 130 6.85 -5.62 21.63
N GLU A 131 7.30 -4.88 22.66
CA GLU A 131 6.55 -3.79 23.27
C GLU A 131 6.19 -2.71 22.23
N ALA A 132 7.19 -2.17 21.52
CA ALA A 132 6.98 -1.14 20.52
C ALA A 132 6.14 -1.65 19.34
N GLN A 133 6.42 -2.87 18.88
CA GLN A 133 5.70 -3.47 17.74
C GLN A 133 4.21 -3.73 18.05
N ASN A 134 3.87 -4.08 19.30
CA ASN A 134 2.48 -4.18 19.74
C ASN A 134 1.76 -2.81 19.66
N ILE A 135 2.45 -1.72 20.07
CA ILE A 135 1.88 -0.37 19.96
C ILE A 135 1.57 -0.03 18.50
N PHE A 136 2.51 -0.29 17.57
CA PHE A 136 2.27 -0.04 16.14
C PHE A 136 1.15 -0.92 15.58
N ALA A 137 1.12 -2.19 15.93
CA ALA A 137 0.08 -3.11 15.48
C ALA A 137 -1.32 -2.67 15.93
N ASP A 138 -1.47 -2.26 17.19
CA ASP A 138 -2.76 -1.90 17.77
C ASP A 138 -3.22 -0.49 17.36
N VAL A 139 -2.32 0.50 17.36
CA VAL A 139 -2.69 1.91 17.07
C VAL A 139 -2.82 2.15 15.57
N ASN A 140 -1.88 1.65 14.77
CA ASN A 140 -1.85 1.90 13.34
C ASN A 140 -2.54 0.82 12.49
N GLN A 141 -2.92 -0.32 13.08
CA GLN A 141 -3.46 -1.47 12.35
C GLN A 141 -2.49 -1.97 11.27
N GLU A 142 -1.21 -2.04 11.62
CA GLU A 142 -0.14 -2.54 10.76
C GLU A 142 0.26 -3.96 11.14
N PHE A 143 0.79 -4.70 10.18
CA PHE A 143 1.43 -5.99 10.47
C PHE A 143 2.75 -5.75 11.19
N PRO A 144 3.02 -6.40 12.33
CA PRO A 144 4.30 -6.28 13.03
C PRO A 144 5.45 -6.74 12.14
N ALA A 145 6.57 -6.00 12.15
CA ALA A 145 7.80 -6.42 11.48
C ALA A 145 8.57 -7.47 12.31
N ASN A 146 8.36 -7.50 13.62
CA ASN A 146 8.97 -8.50 14.50
C ASN A 146 8.15 -9.81 14.45
N PRO A 147 8.73 -10.94 13.99
CA PRO A 147 7.99 -12.19 13.83
C PRO A 147 7.54 -12.85 15.14
N LYS A 148 7.97 -12.33 16.29
CA LYS A 148 7.53 -12.78 17.61
C LYS A 148 6.30 -12.03 18.13
N VAL A 149 5.80 -11.09 17.38
CA VAL A 149 4.64 -10.25 17.73
C VAL A 149 3.46 -10.66 16.86
N GLU A 150 2.37 -11.03 17.49
CA GLU A 150 1.12 -11.32 16.79
C GLU A 150 0.46 -10.01 16.32
N PRO A 151 -0.20 -10.01 15.16
CA PRO A 151 -0.97 -8.85 14.72
C PRO A 151 -2.14 -8.57 15.67
N SER A 152 -2.65 -7.35 15.64
CA SER A 152 -3.87 -6.98 16.38
C SER A 152 -5.05 -7.88 15.98
N LYS A 153 -6.09 -7.93 16.82
CA LYS A 153 -7.30 -8.71 16.52
C LYS A 153 -7.94 -8.31 15.18
N GLU A 154 -7.96 -7.01 14.87
CA GLU A 154 -8.45 -6.48 13.60
C GLU A 154 -7.62 -7.00 12.42
N VAL A 155 -6.30 -6.85 12.49
CA VAL A 155 -5.39 -7.28 11.43
C VAL A 155 -5.39 -8.80 11.25
N ALA A 156 -5.46 -9.57 12.34
CA ALA A 156 -5.58 -11.02 12.31
C ALA A 156 -6.87 -11.51 11.63
N ALA A 157 -7.96 -10.78 11.79
CA ALA A 157 -9.26 -11.09 11.16
C ALA A 157 -9.25 -10.95 9.63
N TRP A 158 -8.27 -10.24 9.04
CA TRP A 158 -8.12 -10.12 7.59
C TRP A 158 -7.63 -11.41 6.91
N GLY A 159 -7.25 -12.40 7.69
CA GLY A 159 -6.78 -13.70 7.23
C GLY A 159 -5.31 -13.70 6.79
N LYS A 160 -4.88 -14.86 6.31
CA LYS A 160 -3.51 -15.06 5.82
C LYS A 160 -3.42 -14.72 4.34
N PHE A 161 -2.28 -14.20 3.92
CA PHE A 161 -1.97 -13.94 2.52
C PHE A 161 -0.51 -14.31 2.21
N LYS A 162 -0.26 -14.57 0.94
CA LYS A 162 1.09 -14.71 0.39
C LYS A 162 1.60 -13.32 0.03
N ALA A 163 2.68 -12.88 0.68
CA ALA A 163 3.36 -11.64 0.35
C ALA A 163 4.26 -11.83 -0.88
N ASP A 164 4.40 -10.79 -1.69
CA ASP A 164 5.44 -10.72 -2.73
C ASP A 164 6.81 -10.64 -2.04
N THR A 165 7.76 -11.41 -2.53
CA THR A 165 9.13 -11.50 -1.98
C THR A 165 10.13 -10.62 -2.71
N LEU A 166 9.69 -9.77 -3.65
CA LEU A 166 10.57 -8.85 -4.36
C LEU A 166 11.27 -7.90 -3.37
N PRO A 167 12.61 -7.79 -3.41
CA PRO A 167 13.34 -6.90 -2.52
C PRO A 167 12.91 -5.43 -2.63
N VAL A 168 12.73 -4.76 -1.49
CA VAL A 168 12.25 -3.36 -1.43
C VAL A 168 13.19 -2.38 -2.14
N GLU A 169 14.49 -2.69 -2.19
CA GLU A 169 15.51 -1.89 -2.91
C GLU A 169 15.17 -1.72 -4.39
N VAL A 170 14.48 -2.69 -4.99
CA VAL A 170 14.04 -2.62 -6.39
C VAL A 170 13.08 -1.45 -6.58
N ALA A 171 12.13 -1.26 -5.65
CA ALA A 171 11.23 -0.13 -5.70
C ALA A 171 11.98 1.21 -5.64
N GLY A 172 12.98 1.31 -4.77
CA GLY A 172 13.84 2.50 -4.67
C GLY A 172 14.61 2.78 -5.97
N LYS A 173 15.24 1.76 -6.56
CA LYS A 173 16.01 1.90 -7.81
C LYS A 173 15.15 2.33 -9.00
N ARG A 174 13.88 1.89 -9.06
CA ARG A 174 12.96 2.19 -10.15
C ARG A 174 12.01 3.37 -9.88
N GLN A 175 12.10 4.02 -8.72
CA GLN A 175 11.15 5.08 -8.34
C GLN A 175 11.05 6.20 -9.39
N ALA A 176 12.17 6.71 -9.87
CA ALA A 176 12.17 7.76 -10.89
C ALA A 176 11.54 7.32 -12.22
N GLU A 177 11.73 6.06 -12.61
CA GLU A 177 11.08 5.46 -13.78
C GLU A 177 9.58 5.31 -13.56
N ALA A 178 9.17 4.83 -12.40
CA ALA A 178 7.78 4.67 -12.01
C ALA A 178 7.01 5.99 -12.04
N ILE A 179 7.57 7.06 -11.45
CA ILE A 179 6.98 8.40 -11.44
C ILE A 179 6.73 8.90 -12.88
N ARG A 180 7.75 8.83 -13.75
CA ARG A 180 7.61 9.25 -15.16
C ARG A 180 6.59 8.41 -15.92
N MET A 181 6.49 7.12 -15.61
CA MET A 181 5.54 6.23 -16.26
C MET A 181 4.09 6.54 -15.81
N MET A 182 3.88 6.78 -14.51
CA MET A 182 2.57 7.17 -13.98
C MET A 182 2.09 8.49 -14.62
N ASP A 183 3.00 9.48 -14.75
CA ASP A 183 2.72 10.75 -15.42
C ASP A 183 2.32 10.53 -16.89
N ARG A 184 3.11 9.77 -17.68
CA ARG A 184 2.76 9.44 -19.07
C ARG A 184 1.46 8.66 -19.22
N ALA A 185 1.12 7.85 -18.23
CA ALA A 185 -0.15 7.11 -18.21
C ALA A 185 -1.35 8.00 -17.85
N GLY A 186 -1.12 9.23 -17.40
CA GLY A 186 -2.15 10.17 -16.94
C GLY A 186 -2.64 9.90 -15.52
N TRP A 187 -1.89 9.15 -14.72
CA TRP A 187 -2.19 8.95 -13.31
C TRP A 187 -1.58 10.08 -12.48
N ASN A 188 -2.37 11.06 -12.07
CA ASN A 188 -1.96 12.29 -11.39
C ASN A 188 -2.15 12.25 -9.87
#